data_0c7e3729fd26356761f5bee8e9127094
#
_entry.id   0c7e3729fd26356761f5bee8e9127094
#
_cell.length_a   1.000
_cell.length_b   1.000
_cell.length_c   1.000
_cell.angle_alpha   90.00
_cell.angle_beta   90.00
_cell.angle_gamma   90.00
#
_symmetry.space_group_name_H-M   'P 1'
#
loop_
_entity.id
_entity.type
_entity.pdbx_description
1 polymer ?
#
loop_
_entity_poly.entity_id
_entity_poly.type
_entity_poly.pdbx_seq_one_letter_code
_entity_poly.pdbx_strand_id
1 'polypeptide(L)'
;MKKIVLGSVFLGLIFVTATYAGDFTLRSDQIGGQITIDQVFSGFGCTGKNISPSMKWTDAPKDTKSFALTVYDPDAPTGSGWWHWIIFNIPAGVNELKTDAGNPEKNIAPKGSVQSMTDFGKTGYGGPCPPVGDKPHRYIFTLYALDIPRLDLDEKASAAFVGYMLNQHAIAKASIISYYGR
;
A
#
# COMPACT_ATOMS: atom_id res chain seq x y z
N MET A 1 -4.00 73.39 29.59
CA MET A 1 -2.94 72.44 29.26
C MET A 1 -3.58 71.05 29.14
N LYS A 2 -3.78 70.56 27.89
CA LYS A 2 -4.34 69.23 27.60
C LYS A 2 -3.17 68.26 27.37
N LYS A 3 -3.07 67.24 28.21
CA LYS A 3 -2.08 66.14 28.02
C LYS A 3 -2.61 65.14 27.00
N ILE A 4 -1.89 64.97 25.90
CA ILE A 4 -2.15 63.92 24.90
C ILE A 4 -1.38 62.66 25.34
N VAL A 5 -2.12 61.56 25.61
CA VAL A 5 -1.52 60.25 25.87
C VAL A 5 -1.45 59.51 24.55
N LEU A 6 -0.26 59.29 24.04
CA LEU A 6 0.01 58.47 22.87
C LEU A 6 0.00 56.98 23.32
N GLY A 7 -1.03 56.25 22.95
CA GLY A 7 -1.09 54.79 23.13
C GLY A 7 -0.32 54.08 22.00
N SER A 8 0.75 53.38 22.33
CA SER A 8 1.48 52.52 21.39
C SER A 8 0.73 51.21 21.15
N VAL A 9 0.25 51.01 19.93
CA VAL A 9 -0.35 49.74 19.51
C VAL A 9 0.80 48.82 19.06
N PHE A 10 1.08 47.78 19.83
CA PHE A 10 1.98 46.69 19.43
C PHE A 10 1.25 45.75 18.50
N LEU A 11 1.55 45.78 17.22
CA LEU A 11 1.07 44.83 16.23
C LEU A 11 1.97 43.58 16.29
N GLY A 12 1.52 42.53 17.00
CA GLY A 12 2.22 41.27 17.06
C GLY A 12 2.13 40.54 15.71
N LEU A 13 3.25 40.35 15.02
CA LEU A 13 3.35 39.49 13.84
C LEU A 13 3.23 38.02 14.31
N ILE A 14 2.11 37.39 13.98
CA ILE A 14 1.97 35.91 14.14
C ILE A 14 2.64 35.26 12.93
N PHE A 15 3.82 34.67 13.14
CA PHE A 15 4.44 33.79 12.15
C PHE A 15 3.72 32.45 12.14
N VAL A 16 2.86 32.24 11.16
CA VAL A 16 2.32 30.90 10.87
C VAL A 16 3.42 30.15 10.11
N THR A 17 4.13 29.28 10.80
CA THR A 17 5.06 28.33 10.14
C THR A 17 4.21 27.25 9.48
N ALA A 18 4.06 27.28 8.16
CA ALA A 18 3.54 26.16 7.40
C ALA A 18 4.55 25.02 7.50
N THR A 19 4.25 24.00 8.29
CA THR A 19 4.97 22.73 8.23
C THR A 19 4.53 22.04 6.96
N TYR A 20 5.39 21.95 5.95
CA TYR A 20 5.20 21.05 4.83
C TYR A 20 5.29 19.63 5.39
N ALA A 21 4.14 18.93 5.46
CA ALA A 21 4.14 17.50 5.59
C ALA A 21 4.74 16.94 4.28
N GLY A 22 5.75 16.09 4.39
CA GLY A 22 6.29 15.39 3.21
C GLY A 22 5.18 14.56 2.54
N ASP A 23 5.29 14.32 1.24
CA ASP A 23 4.33 13.48 0.54
C ASP A 23 4.43 12.04 1.05
N PHE A 24 3.29 11.44 1.40
CA PHE A 24 3.21 10.02 1.72
C PHE A 24 3.70 9.19 0.54
N THR A 25 4.81 8.47 0.69
CA THR A 25 5.46 7.75 -0.41
C THR A 25 5.57 6.25 -0.13
N LEU A 26 5.47 5.47 -1.21
CA LEU A 26 5.74 4.04 -1.24
C LEU A 26 6.89 3.77 -2.20
N ARG A 27 7.83 2.91 -1.82
CA ARG A 27 8.94 2.50 -2.70
C ARG A 27 9.35 1.05 -2.44
N SER A 28 10.06 0.48 -3.41
CA SER A 28 10.69 -0.83 -3.30
C SER A 28 12.08 -0.78 -3.93
N ASP A 29 13.04 -1.43 -3.31
CA ASP A 29 14.39 -1.57 -3.86
C ASP A 29 14.47 -2.74 -4.87
N GLN A 30 13.41 -3.55 -4.98
CA GLN A 30 13.38 -4.78 -5.78
C GLN A 30 12.52 -4.69 -7.04
N ILE A 31 11.62 -3.72 -7.11
CA ILE A 31 10.75 -3.48 -8.27
C ILE A 31 10.81 -1.99 -8.63
N GLY A 32 11.57 -1.66 -9.67
CA GLY A 32 11.80 -0.29 -10.15
C GLY A 32 11.09 0.00 -11.48
N GLY A 33 9.76 -0.22 -11.54
CA GLY A 33 9.00 -0.08 -12.79
C GLY A 33 8.87 -1.37 -13.58
N GLN A 34 9.72 -2.37 -13.35
CA GLN A 34 9.63 -3.70 -13.96
C GLN A 34 9.78 -4.80 -12.90
N ILE A 35 8.96 -5.84 -13.02
CA ILE A 35 8.98 -7.02 -12.16
C ILE A 35 9.99 -8.00 -12.70
N THR A 36 10.76 -8.63 -11.80
CA THR A 36 11.76 -9.63 -12.15
C THR A 36 11.25 -11.05 -11.89
N ILE A 37 12.01 -12.05 -12.36
CA ILE A 37 11.68 -13.47 -12.19
C ILE A 37 11.48 -13.87 -10.71
N ASP A 38 12.07 -13.15 -9.76
CA ASP A 38 11.93 -13.43 -8.36
C ASP A 38 10.48 -13.21 -7.86
N GLN A 39 9.79 -12.19 -8.38
CA GLN A 39 8.41 -11.88 -8.03
C GLN A 39 7.39 -12.62 -8.88
N VAL A 40 7.75 -13.11 -10.05
CA VAL A 40 6.86 -13.80 -10.98
C VAL A 40 6.29 -15.07 -10.35
N PHE A 41 5.02 -15.37 -10.68
CA PHE A 41 4.28 -16.52 -10.16
C PHE A 41 4.96 -17.85 -10.49
N SER A 42 4.79 -18.82 -9.61
CA SER A 42 5.14 -20.23 -9.85
C SER A 42 3.87 -21.03 -10.08
N GLY A 43 3.46 -21.13 -11.34
CA GLY A 43 2.20 -21.75 -11.77
C GLY A 43 1.60 -21.09 -12.99
N PHE A 44 0.51 -21.58 -13.52
CA PHE A 44 -0.15 -21.11 -14.74
C PHE A 44 0.79 -21.02 -15.95
N GLY A 45 1.80 -21.89 -16.01
CA GLY A 45 2.83 -21.89 -17.04
C GLY A 45 3.95 -20.86 -16.81
N CYS A 46 3.99 -20.18 -15.70
CA CYS A 46 5.11 -19.35 -15.24
C CYS A 46 6.01 -20.13 -14.28
N THR A 47 7.32 -19.80 -14.29
CA THR A 47 8.36 -20.48 -13.52
C THR A 47 9.13 -19.52 -12.62
N GLY A 48 8.46 -18.49 -12.11
CA GLY A 48 9.05 -17.52 -11.18
C GLY A 48 9.21 -18.10 -9.78
N LYS A 49 9.86 -17.32 -8.90
CA LYS A 49 10.06 -17.72 -7.50
C LYS A 49 8.89 -17.35 -6.58
N ASN A 50 7.96 -16.54 -7.06
CA ASN A 50 6.77 -16.06 -6.32
C ASN A 50 7.10 -15.37 -4.97
N ILE A 51 8.20 -14.62 -4.94
CA ILE A 51 8.68 -13.90 -3.75
C ILE A 51 8.08 -12.49 -3.76
N SER A 52 7.29 -12.12 -2.76
CA SER A 52 6.80 -10.75 -2.65
C SER A 52 7.95 -9.76 -2.44
N PRO A 53 7.94 -8.60 -3.13
CA PRO A 53 8.99 -7.61 -2.95
C PRO A 53 8.92 -6.95 -1.57
N SER A 54 10.05 -6.42 -1.11
CA SER A 54 10.06 -5.52 0.03
C SER A 54 9.39 -4.20 -0.34
N MET A 55 8.65 -3.63 0.60
CA MET A 55 7.95 -2.37 0.44
C MET A 55 8.30 -1.46 1.61
N LYS A 56 8.69 -0.22 1.34
CA LYS A 56 9.03 0.79 2.36
C LYS A 56 8.21 2.05 2.12
N TRP A 57 7.84 2.74 3.21
CA TRP A 57 7.09 3.99 3.12
C TRP A 57 7.54 5.02 4.13
N THR A 58 7.32 6.29 3.79
CA THR A 58 7.64 7.44 4.63
C THR A 58 6.51 8.47 4.59
N ASP A 59 6.55 9.38 5.54
CA ASP A 59 5.69 10.57 5.58
C ASP A 59 4.18 10.27 5.62
N ALA A 60 3.82 9.15 6.30
CA ALA A 60 2.42 8.85 6.56
C ALA A 60 1.75 9.96 7.38
N PRO A 61 0.46 10.28 7.12
CA PRO A 61 -0.28 11.25 7.92
C PRO A 61 -0.22 10.93 9.41
N LYS A 62 -0.17 11.98 10.26
CA LYS A 62 -0.04 11.83 11.73
C LYS A 62 -1.19 11.04 12.36
N ASP A 63 -2.39 11.11 11.76
CA ASP A 63 -3.58 10.44 12.26
C ASP A 63 -3.70 8.97 11.80
N THR A 64 -2.66 8.44 11.15
CA THR A 64 -2.62 7.04 10.71
C THR A 64 -2.62 6.09 11.91
N LYS A 65 -3.60 5.20 11.96
CA LYS A 65 -3.76 4.19 13.01
C LYS A 65 -3.38 2.78 12.56
N SER A 66 -3.44 2.50 11.27
CA SER A 66 -2.96 1.25 10.67
C SER A 66 -2.68 1.46 9.18
N PHE A 67 -2.04 0.46 8.57
CA PHE A 67 -1.83 0.41 7.13
C PHE A 67 -2.43 -0.84 6.52
N ALA A 68 -2.65 -0.77 5.20
CA ALA A 68 -2.92 -1.91 4.36
C ALA A 68 -2.17 -1.76 3.03
N LEU A 69 -1.82 -2.88 2.40
CA LEU A 69 -1.25 -2.90 1.06
C LEU A 69 -2.03 -3.85 0.17
N THR A 70 -2.29 -3.40 -1.05
CA THR A 70 -2.89 -4.23 -2.09
C THR A 70 -2.00 -4.27 -3.32
N VAL A 71 -2.03 -5.40 -4.06
CA VAL A 71 -1.43 -5.55 -5.38
C VAL A 71 -2.52 -6.00 -6.34
N TYR A 72 -2.74 -5.18 -7.37
CA TYR A 72 -3.84 -5.35 -8.30
C TYR A 72 -3.37 -5.21 -9.75
N ASP A 73 -3.83 -6.10 -10.62
CA ASP A 73 -3.63 -6.07 -12.07
C ASP A 73 -4.95 -5.69 -12.76
N PRO A 74 -5.10 -4.45 -13.23
CA PRO A 74 -6.30 -4.03 -13.96
C PRO A 74 -6.34 -4.54 -15.40
N ASP A 75 -5.24 -5.05 -15.94
CA ASP A 75 -5.10 -5.45 -17.32
C ASP A 75 -5.37 -6.95 -17.54
N ALA A 76 -5.53 -7.72 -16.46
CA ALA A 76 -5.87 -9.12 -16.54
C ALA A 76 -7.18 -9.32 -17.34
N PRO A 77 -7.24 -10.27 -18.30
CA PRO A 77 -8.40 -10.48 -19.18
C PRO A 77 -9.55 -11.20 -18.46
N THR A 78 -9.96 -10.64 -17.33
CA THR A 78 -11.11 -11.06 -16.53
C THR A 78 -12.16 -9.96 -16.50
N GLY A 79 -13.34 -10.21 -15.95
CA GLY A 79 -14.37 -9.17 -15.82
C GLY A 79 -14.06 -8.08 -14.79
N SER A 80 -13.01 -8.27 -13.94
CA SER A 80 -12.72 -7.42 -12.77
C SER A 80 -11.23 -7.19 -12.50
N GLY A 81 -10.34 -7.46 -13.46
CA GLY A 81 -8.89 -7.48 -13.20
C GLY A 81 -8.49 -8.67 -12.31
N TRP A 82 -7.36 -8.57 -11.62
CA TRP A 82 -6.85 -9.66 -10.78
C TRP A 82 -6.16 -9.13 -9.53
N TRP A 83 -6.58 -9.60 -8.36
CA TRP A 83 -5.97 -9.27 -7.07
C TRP A 83 -4.85 -10.26 -6.74
N HIS A 84 -3.63 -9.74 -6.62
CA HIS A 84 -2.41 -10.51 -6.43
C HIS A 84 -1.99 -10.64 -4.96
N TRP A 85 -2.27 -9.64 -4.15
CA TRP A 85 -1.94 -9.61 -2.72
C TRP A 85 -2.79 -8.59 -1.99
N ILE A 86 -3.25 -8.97 -0.80
CA ILE A 86 -4.00 -8.09 0.09
C ILE A 86 -3.54 -8.37 1.50
N ILE A 87 -2.98 -7.36 2.15
CA ILE A 87 -2.57 -7.40 3.55
C ILE A 87 -3.07 -6.14 4.24
N PHE A 88 -3.72 -6.28 5.39
CA PHE A 88 -4.28 -5.18 6.16
C PHE A 88 -4.04 -5.38 7.66
N ASN A 89 -4.48 -4.41 8.49
CA ASN A 89 -4.17 -4.37 9.93
C ASN A 89 -2.66 -4.35 10.22
N ILE A 90 -1.87 -3.74 9.32
CA ILE A 90 -0.45 -3.49 9.56
C ILE A 90 -0.36 -2.38 10.62
N PRO A 91 0.33 -2.60 11.77
CA PRO A 91 0.40 -1.61 12.84
C PRO A 91 1.00 -0.26 12.39
N ALA A 92 0.51 0.85 12.94
CA ALA A 92 0.97 2.20 12.60
C ALA A 92 2.48 2.44 12.81
N GLY A 93 3.11 1.71 13.73
CA GLY A 93 4.56 1.79 13.98
C GLY A 93 5.42 1.04 12.95
N VAL A 94 4.82 0.37 11.97
CA VAL A 94 5.52 -0.33 10.88
C VAL A 94 5.68 0.60 9.70
N ASN A 95 6.86 0.61 9.09
CA ASN A 95 7.16 1.38 7.88
C ASN A 95 7.78 0.54 6.75
N GLU A 96 7.74 -0.79 6.91
CA GLU A 96 8.29 -1.72 5.93
C GLU A 96 7.55 -3.06 5.94
N LEU A 97 7.31 -3.62 4.76
CA LEU A 97 7.11 -5.05 4.56
C LEU A 97 8.40 -5.63 3.99
N LYS A 98 8.97 -6.62 4.68
CA LYS A 98 10.19 -7.29 4.24
C LYS A 98 9.95 -8.15 3.01
N THR A 99 11.02 -8.42 2.27
CA THR A 99 10.98 -9.42 1.18
C THR A 99 10.33 -10.71 1.68
N ASP A 100 9.45 -11.26 0.85
CA ASP A 100 8.71 -12.50 1.11
C ASP A 100 7.70 -12.44 2.28
N ALA A 101 7.36 -11.23 2.75
CA ALA A 101 6.30 -11.04 3.75
C ALA A 101 4.92 -11.51 3.23
N GLY A 102 4.76 -11.61 1.92
CA GLY A 102 3.56 -12.14 1.28
C GLY A 102 3.41 -13.65 1.34
N ASN A 103 4.41 -14.38 1.85
CA ASN A 103 4.31 -15.82 2.06
C ASN A 103 3.74 -16.11 3.46
N PRO A 104 2.49 -16.61 3.59
CA PRO A 104 1.87 -16.85 4.90
C PRO A 104 2.59 -17.90 5.75
N GLU A 105 3.26 -18.87 5.11
CA GLU A 105 3.92 -19.98 5.80
C GLU A 105 5.19 -19.52 6.55
N LYS A 106 5.82 -18.42 6.08
CA LYS A 106 7.07 -17.92 6.66
C LYS A 106 6.88 -17.03 7.88
N ASN A 107 5.67 -16.55 8.13
CA ASN A 107 5.35 -15.66 9.25
C ASN A 107 6.24 -14.40 9.34
N ILE A 108 6.65 -13.84 8.17
CA ILE A 108 7.47 -12.63 8.07
C ILE A 108 6.62 -11.37 8.15
N ALA A 109 5.33 -11.45 7.80
CA ALA A 109 4.41 -10.34 7.86
C ALA A 109 4.35 -9.72 9.27
N PRO A 110 4.13 -8.40 9.41
CA PRO A 110 4.05 -7.75 10.71
C PRO A 110 3.00 -8.41 11.61
N LYS A 111 3.36 -8.62 12.88
CA LYS A 111 2.46 -9.25 13.86
C LYS A 111 1.15 -8.45 13.97
N GLY A 112 0.02 -9.15 13.86
CA GLY A 112 -1.32 -8.56 13.91
C GLY A 112 -1.91 -8.22 12.54
N SER A 113 -1.09 -8.22 11.47
CA SER A 113 -1.62 -8.09 10.11
C SER A 113 -2.35 -9.35 9.65
N VAL A 114 -3.26 -9.17 8.71
CA VAL A 114 -4.06 -10.24 8.10
C VAL A 114 -3.81 -10.23 6.60
N GLN A 115 -3.54 -11.38 6.03
CA GLN A 115 -3.51 -11.56 4.57
C GLN A 115 -4.79 -12.26 4.14
N SER A 116 -5.60 -11.61 3.30
CA SER A 116 -6.89 -12.16 2.89
C SER A 116 -6.85 -12.82 1.52
N MET A 117 -8.01 -13.36 1.14
CA MET A 117 -8.22 -14.10 -0.09
C MET A 117 -7.90 -13.24 -1.32
N THR A 118 -7.11 -13.79 -2.23
CA THR A 118 -6.80 -13.23 -3.56
C THR A 118 -7.57 -13.97 -4.66
N ASP A 119 -7.47 -13.49 -5.90
CA ASP A 119 -8.12 -14.17 -7.03
C ASP A 119 -7.42 -15.50 -7.42
N PHE A 120 -6.28 -15.81 -6.80
CA PHE A 120 -5.68 -17.15 -6.85
C PHE A 120 -6.44 -18.21 -5.98
N GLY A 121 -7.50 -17.80 -5.27
CA GLY A 121 -8.25 -18.67 -4.37
C GLY A 121 -7.48 -19.05 -3.09
N LYS A 122 -6.48 -18.26 -2.70
CA LYS A 122 -5.65 -18.43 -1.51
C LYS A 122 -5.17 -17.10 -0.95
N THR A 123 -4.72 -17.10 0.28
CA THR A 123 -4.12 -15.92 0.93
C THR A 123 -2.65 -15.75 0.53
N GLY A 124 -2.12 -14.54 0.77
CA GLY A 124 -0.73 -14.22 0.49
C GLY A 124 -0.48 -13.68 -0.91
N TYR A 125 0.80 -13.56 -1.28
CA TYR A 125 1.23 -13.01 -2.55
C TYR A 125 1.17 -14.07 -3.66
N GLY A 126 0.52 -13.72 -4.77
CA GLY A 126 0.62 -14.41 -6.04
C GLY A 126 1.24 -13.47 -7.07
N GLY A 127 2.39 -13.84 -7.63
CA GLY A 127 3.12 -13.01 -8.57
C GLY A 127 2.47 -12.86 -9.94
N PRO A 128 3.00 -12.00 -10.81
CA PRO A 128 2.59 -11.85 -12.19
C PRO A 128 2.70 -13.14 -13.00
N CYS A 129 1.69 -13.40 -13.83
CA CYS A 129 1.73 -14.43 -14.86
C CYS A 129 0.69 -14.12 -15.96
N PRO A 130 0.88 -13.03 -16.72
CA PRO A 130 -0.08 -12.66 -17.77
C PRO A 130 -0.07 -13.70 -18.89
N PRO A 131 -1.11 -13.76 -19.75
CA PRO A 131 -1.11 -14.62 -20.94
C PRO A 131 0.08 -14.32 -21.86
N VAL A 132 0.56 -15.35 -22.54
CA VAL A 132 1.65 -15.20 -23.51
C VAL A 132 1.20 -14.32 -24.68
N GLY A 133 1.98 -13.31 -25.02
CA GLY A 133 1.71 -12.40 -26.14
C GLY A 133 0.83 -11.20 -25.79
N ASP A 134 0.32 -11.11 -24.56
CA ASP A 134 -0.35 -9.91 -24.10
C ASP A 134 0.65 -8.75 -23.95
N LYS A 135 0.15 -7.53 -24.02
CA LYS A 135 0.94 -6.35 -23.65
C LYS A 135 1.39 -6.50 -22.19
N PRO A 136 2.54 -5.91 -21.80
CA PRO A 136 2.89 -5.91 -20.38
C PRO A 136 1.78 -5.35 -19.52
N HIS A 137 1.35 -6.15 -18.52
CA HIS A 137 0.33 -5.76 -17.55
C HIS A 137 0.91 -4.83 -16.50
N ARG A 138 0.06 -3.98 -15.92
CA ARG A 138 0.36 -3.12 -14.78
C ARG A 138 0.07 -3.85 -13.48
N TYR A 139 1.05 -3.89 -12.61
CA TYR A 139 0.87 -4.38 -11.24
C TYR A 139 0.94 -3.18 -10.31
N ILE A 140 -0.20 -2.78 -9.79
CA ILE A 140 -0.36 -1.59 -8.97
C ILE A 140 -0.27 -1.99 -7.50
N PHE A 141 0.83 -1.58 -6.86
CA PHE A 141 1.03 -1.72 -5.43
C PHE A 141 0.51 -0.46 -4.76
N THR A 142 -0.55 -0.56 -3.96
CA THR A 142 -1.14 0.58 -3.27
C THR A 142 -1.09 0.37 -1.76
N LEU A 143 -0.43 1.29 -1.08
CA LEU A 143 -0.42 1.41 0.37
C LEU A 143 -1.49 2.40 0.81
N TYR A 144 -2.28 2.01 1.78
CA TYR A 144 -3.33 2.81 2.41
C TYR A 144 -2.93 3.16 3.83
N ALA A 145 -2.97 4.44 4.19
CA ALA A 145 -2.94 4.90 5.57
C ALA A 145 -4.38 5.02 6.07
N LEU A 146 -4.73 4.34 7.17
CA LEU A 146 -6.10 4.22 7.65
C LEU A 146 -6.31 4.98 8.96
N ASP A 147 -7.52 5.56 9.14
CA ASP A 147 -7.95 6.27 10.34
C ASP A 147 -8.44 5.36 11.46
N ILE A 148 -8.42 4.05 11.26
CA ILE A 148 -8.80 3.04 12.25
C ILE A 148 -7.63 2.10 12.55
N PRO A 149 -7.53 1.57 13.78
CA PRO A 149 -6.44 0.68 14.15
C PRO A 149 -6.59 -0.72 13.56
N ARG A 150 -7.81 -1.11 13.19
CA ARG A 150 -8.12 -2.44 12.69
C ARG A 150 -9.41 -2.45 11.88
N LEU A 151 -9.37 -3.13 10.74
CA LEU A 151 -10.55 -3.64 10.03
C LEU A 151 -11.02 -4.92 10.73
N ASP A 152 -12.29 -5.03 11.02
CA ASP A 152 -12.89 -6.25 11.59
C ASP A 152 -13.20 -7.26 10.47
N LEU A 153 -12.12 -7.73 9.84
CA LEU A 153 -12.13 -8.69 8.74
C LEU A 153 -11.09 -9.78 9.01
N ASP A 154 -11.33 -10.97 8.46
CA ASP A 154 -10.43 -12.11 8.54
C ASP A 154 -9.80 -12.47 7.18
N GLU A 155 -9.07 -13.57 7.15
CA GLU A 155 -8.39 -14.07 5.94
C GLU A 155 -9.37 -14.56 4.85
N LYS A 156 -10.65 -14.76 5.15
CA LYS A 156 -11.67 -15.20 4.19
C LYS A 156 -12.34 -14.03 3.48
N ALA A 157 -12.09 -12.80 3.90
CA ALA A 157 -12.66 -11.62 3.28
C ALA A 157 -12.25 -11.55 1.80
N SER A 158 -13.22 -11.31 0.93
CA SER A 158 -12.95 -11.14 -0.51
C SER A 158 -12.19 -9.84 -0.78
N ALA A 159 -11.35 -9.84 -1.82
CA ALA A 159 -10.59 -8.68 -2.24
C ALA A 159 -11.47 -7.43 -2.45
N ALA A 160 -12.62 -7.61 -3.09
CA ALA A 160 -13.57 -6.52 -3.35
C ALA A 160 -14.11 -5.92 -2.05
N PHE A 161 -14.45 -6.75 -1.05
CA PHE A 161 -14.95 -6.26 0.23
C PHE A 161 -13.86 -5.57 1.05
N VAL A 162 -12.65 -6.13 1.09
CA VAL A 162 -11.51 -5.43 1.70
C VAL A 162 -11.27 -4.08 1.03
N GLY A 163 -11.25 -4.03 -0.31
CA GLY A 163 -11.09 -2.79 -1.07
C GLY A 163 -12.16 -1.74 -0.74
N TYR A 164 -13.41 -2.15 -0.58
CA TYR A 164 -14.49 -1.26 -0.13
C TYR A 164 -14.18 -0.67 1.25
N MET A 165 -13.83 -1.52 2.23
CA MET A 165 -13.51 -1.06 3.59
C MET A 165 -12.27 -0.16 3.64
N LEU A 166 -11.24 -0.48 2.85
CA LEU A 166 -10.05 0.37 2.72
C LEU A 166 -10.41 1.76 2.20
N ASN A 167 -11.31 1.86 1.22
CA ASN A 167 -11.74 3.16 0.69
C ASN A 167 -12.56 3.99 1.68
N GLN A 168 -13.28 3.35 2.60
CA GLN A 168 -14.04 4.06 3.66
C GLN A 168 -13.12 4.68 4.72
N HIS A 169 -11.95 4.09 4.96
CA HIS A 169 -11.06 4.44 6.08
C HIS A 169 -9.72 5.04 5.64
N ALA A 170 -9.44 5.12 4.34
CA ALA A 170 -8.18 5.67 3.85
C ALA A 170 -8.14 7.18 4.01
N ILE A 171 -7.17 7.68 4.77
CA ILE A 171 -6.85 9.12 4.88
C ILE A 171 -5.75 9.54 3.91
N ALA A 172 -4.94 8.59 3.42
CA ALA A 172 -3.98 8.81 2.34
C ALA A 172 -3.67 7.49 1.63
N LYS A 173 -3.18 7.61 0.39
CA LYS A 173 -2.72 6.49 -0.43
C LYS A 173 -1.40 6.86 -1.10
N ALA A 174 -0.51 5.86 -1.21
CA ALA A 174 0.71 5.94 -2.01
C ALA A 174 0.80 4.71 -2.91
N SER A 175 1.19 4.89 -4.16
CA SER A 175 1.23 3.77 -5.11
C SER A 175 2.51 3.77 -5.94
N ILE A 176 2.96 2.57 -6.27
CA ILE A 176 3.95 2.34 -7.34
C ILE A 176 3.38 1.37 -8.35
N ILE A 177 3.79 1.52 -9.59
CA ILE A 177 3.36 0.65 -10.70
C ILE A 177 4.61 -0.03 -11.25
N SER A 178 4.53 -1.35 -11.39
CA SER A 178 5.54 -2.15 -12.07
C SER A 178 4.90 -2.95 -13.17
N TYR A 179 5.66 -3.26 -14.21
CA TYR A 179 5.17 -3.93 -15.40
C TYR A 179 5.79 -5.32 -15.53
N TYR A 180 5.02 -6.24 -16.09
CA TYR A 180 5.51 -7.55 -16.52
C TYR A 180 4.70 -8.06 -17.71
N GLY A 181 5.41 -8.67 -18.68
CA GLY A 181 4.86 -9.37 -19.85
C GLY A 181 5.71 -10.58 -20.20
N ARG A 182 5.18 -11.50 -21.01
CA ARG A 182 5.89 -12.70 -21.47
C ARG A 182 5.51 -13.13 -22.89
#